data_83dd54a9786f1621d167ad5f00c1fecb
#
_entry.id   83dd54a9786f1621d167ad5f00c1fecb
#
_cell.length_a   1.000
_cell.length_b   1.000
_cell.length_c   1.000
_cell.angle_alpha   90.00
_cell.angle_beta   90.00
_cell.angle_gamma   90.00
#
_symmetry.space_group_name_H-M   'P 1'
#
loop_
_entity.id
_entity.type
_entity.pdbx_description
1 polymer ?
#
loop_
_entity_poly.entity_id
_entity_poly.type
_entity_poly.pdbx_seq_one_letter_code
_entity_poly.pdbx_strand_id
1 'polypeptide(L)'
;MKKYISLFLAGLFLTLSSGCGYTHQAALPENIKRVYVNTVLNKIPVDRIYAYQPGLEMSITNALVKRFQQDGNLEVVERKNADAILETELILFNQEGLRFTNLESVEEYRLVMTVNFKLKDAKTGKILMEESNFSGDAEYFVSEVRSIGREEAANRASEKLARNMVNRIVEDW
;
A
#
# COMPACT_ATOMS: atom_id res chain seq x y z
N MET A 1 -57.47 17.31 13.40
CA MET A 1 -56.07 17.78 13.39
C MET A 1 -55.09 16.72 13.91
N LYS A 2 -55.31 16.07 15.09
CA LYS A 2 -54.36 15.04 15.60
C LYS A 2 -54.09 13.83 14.66
N LYS A 3 -55.09 13.36 13.90
CA LYS A 3 -54.93 12.22 12.94
C LYS A 3 -54.03 12.54 11.77
N TYR A 4 -54.03 13.76 11.26
CA TYR A 4 -53.19 14.19 10.15
C TYR A 4 -51.74 14.40 10.55
N ILE A 5 -51.51 14.83 11.79
CA ILE A 5 -50.16 14.98 12.35
C ILE A 5 -49.50 13.61 12.53
N SER A 6 -50.27 12.59 12.97
CA SER A 6 -49.76 11.22 13.12
C SER A 6 -49.42 10.59 11.76
N LEU A 7 -50.21 10.86 10.71
CA LEU A 7 -49.91 10.37 9.35
C LEU A 7 -48.66 11.05 8.76
N PHE A 8 -48.47 12.34 9.01
CA PHE A 8 -47.31 13.09 8.56
C PHE A 8 -46.02 12.63 9.25
N LEU A 9 -46.08 12.33 10.55
CA LEU A 9 -44.96 11.80 11.33
C LEU A 9 -44.57 10.38 10.87
N ALA A 10 -45.55 9.53 10.56
CA ALA A 10 -45.29 8.19 10.04
C ALA A 10 -44.67 8.22 8.64
N GLY A 11 -45.08 9.15 7.76
CA GLY A 11 -44.46 9.36 6.46
C GLY A 11 -43.02 9.85 6.53
N LEU A 12 -42.70 10.74 7.46
CA LEU A 12 -41.36 11.28 7.69
C LEU A 12 -40.39 10.20 8.20
N PHE A 13 -40.90 9.23 8.98
CA PHE A 13 -40.07 8.13 9.51
C PHE A 13 -39.68 7.07 8.44
N LEU A 14 -40.52 6.91 7.39
CA LEU A 14 -40.23 6.00 6.29
C LEU A 14 -39.15 6.51 5.31
N THR A 15 -38.90 7.83 5.24
CA THR A 15 -37.90 8.41 4.32
C THR A 15 -36.48 8.42 4.89
N LEU A 16 -36.30 8.11 6.18
CA LEU A 16 -34.98 8.08 6.84
C LEU A 16 -34.25 6.75 6.75
N SER A 17 -34.87 5.72 6.15
CA SER A 17 -34.27 4.37 6.03
C SER A 17 -33.54 4.10 4.70
N SER A 18 -33.28 5.11 3.87
CA SER A 18 -32.35 4.94 2.74
C SER A 18 -30.90 4.97 3.25
N GLY A 19 -30.51 3.87 3.91
CA GLY A 19 -29.12 3.60 4.25
C GLY A 19 -28.33 3.51 2.95
N CYS A 20 -27.30 4.35 2.79
CA CYS A 20 -26.30 4.20 1.74
C CYS A 20 -25.66 2.82 1.91
N GLY A 21 -26.07 1.87 1.08
CA GLY A 21 -25.37 0.61 0.93
C GLY A 21 -23.99 0.89 0.31
N TYR A 22 -22.95 0.93 1.14
CA TYR A 22 -21.59 0.79 0.67
C TYR A 22 -21.44 -0.64 0.15
N THR A 23 -21.57 -0.82 -1.14
CA THR A 23 -21.16 -2.07 -1.79
C THR A 23 -19.67 -2.05 -1.96
N HIS A 24 -18.91 -2.64 -1.01
CA HIS A 24 -17.54 -3.04 -1.24
C HIS A 24 -17.55 -4.10 -2.34
N GLN A 25 -17.13 -3.71 -3.53
CA GLN A 25 -16.92 -4.65 -4.62
C GLN A 25 -15.53 -5.26 -4.51
N ALA A 26 -15.50 -6.58 -4.70
CA ALA A 26 -14.35 -7.44 -4.89
C ALA A 26 -13.58 -7.86 -3.64
N ALA A 27 -14.24 -8.62 -2.78
CA ALA A 27 -13.53 -9.58 -1.94
C ALA A 27 -12.68 -10.52 -2.80
N LEU A 28 -11.43 -10.78 -2.38
CA LEU A 28 -10.67 -11.87 -2.97
C LEU A 28 -11.51 -13.15 -2.87
N PRO A 29 -11.46 -14.06 -3.88
CA PRO A 29 -12.21 -15.31 -3.82
C PRO A 29 -11.89 -16.08 -2.54
N GLU A 30 -12.89 -16.64 -1.87
CA GLU A 30 -12.77 -17.40 -0.59
C GLU A 30 -11.71 -18.52 -0.63
N ASN A 31 -11.31 -18.96 -1.81
CA ASN A 31 -10.30 -19.99 -2.02
C ASN A 31 -8.86 -19.46 -2.00
N ILE A 32 -8.63 -18.16 -1.91
CA ILE A 32 -7.29 -17.58 -1.83
C ILE A 32 -6.89 -17.41 -0.36
N LYS A 33 -6.01 -18.30 0.11
CA LYS A 33 -5.49 -18.29 1.48
C LYS A 33 -3.98 -18.21 1.55
N ARG A 34 -3.29 -18.50 0.45
CA ARG A 34 -1.84 -18.58 0.38
C ARG A 34 -1.31 -17.68 -0.71
N VAL A 35 -0.35 -16.85 -0.37
CA VAL A 35 0.27 -15.90 -1.29
C VAL A 35 1.76 -16.20 -1.45
N TYR A 36 2.25 -16.11 -2.68
CA TYR A 36 3.66 -16.02 -2.99
C TYR A 36 3.99 -14.57 -3.33
N VAL A 37 4.95 -13.99 -2.60
CA VAL A 37 5.46 -12.65 -2.87
C VAL A 37 6.65 -12.79 -3.80
N ASN A 38 6.49 -12.35 -5.05
CA ASN A 38 7.60 -12.33 -6.00
C ASN A 38 8.59 -11.21 -5.61
N THR A 39 9.87 -11.40 -5.93
CA THR A 39 10.87 -10.35 -5.74
C THR A 39 10.45 -9.12 -6.54
N VAL A 40 10.50 -7.95 -5.89
CA VAL A 40 10.16 -6.68 -6.54
C VAL A 40 11.10 -6.42 -7.70
N LEU A 41 10.55 -6.03 -8.85
CA LEU A 41 11.32 -5.69 -10.03
C LEU A 41 11.59 -4.19 -10.08
N ASN A 42 12.85 -3.81 -10.31
CA ASN A 42 13.18 -2.41 -10.55
C ASN A 42 12.81 -2.02 -11.99
N LYS A 43 11.93 -1.04 -12.12
CA LYS A 43 11.49 -0.42 -13.37
C LYS A 43 11.71 1.09 -13.38
N ILE A 44 12.54 1.60 -12.46
CA ILE A 44 12.90 3.03 -12.44
C ILE A 44 13.64 3.35 -13.74
N PRO A 45 13.18 4.37 -14.51
CA PRO A 45 13.85 4.78 -15.73
C PRO A 45 15.31 5.19 -15.48
N VAL A 46 16.20 4.86 -16.41
CA VAL A 46 17.67 5.07 -16.28
C VAL A 46 18.03 6.55 -16.10
N ASP A 47 17.26 7.45 -16.66
CA ASP A 47 17.40 8.90 -16.52
C ASP A 47 17.07 9.43 -15.11
N ARG A 48 16.38 8.64 -14.28
CA ARG A 48 16.02 8.95 -12.90
C ARG A 48 16.78 8.16 -11.85
N ILE A 49 17.79 7.43 -12.25
CA ILE A 49 18.53 6.48 -11.41
C ILE A 49 19.41 7.17 -10.34
N TYR A 50 19.65 8.48 -10.43
CA TYR A 50 20.54 9.21 -9.51
C TYR A 50 20.08 9.20 -8.05
N ALA A 51 18.80 8.98 -7.78
CA ALA A 51 18.28 8.84 -6.43
C ALA A 51 18.24 7.38 -5.95
N TYR A 52 18.41 6.42 -6.86
CA TYR A 52 18.28 4.99 -6.56
C TYR A 52 19.29 4.50 -5.52
N GLN A 53 18.81 3.70 -4.59
CA GLN A 53 19.62 3.02 -3.59
C GLN A 53 19.61 1.52 -3.90
N PRO A 54 20.76 0.88 -4.15
CA PRO A 54 20.85 -0.55 -4.40
C PRO A 54 20.23 -1.36 -3.25
N GLY A 55 19.43 -2.37 -3.58
CA GLY A 55 18.80 -3.25 -2.59
C GLY A 55 17.39 -2.85 -2.15
N LEU A 56 16.84 -1.75 -2.68
CA LEU A 56 15.44 -1.35 -2.37
C LEU A 56 14.45 -2.44 -2.71
N GLU A 57 14.63 -3.17 -3.80
CA GLU A 57 13.78 -4.28 -4.22
C GLU A 57 13.70 -5.37 -3.15
N MET A 58 14.84 -5.70 -2.56
CA MET A 58 14.90 -6.68 -1.48
C MET A 58 14.31 -6.14 -0.18
N SER A 59 14.54 -4.86 0.13
CA SER A 59 13.95 -4.20 1.30
C SER A 59 12.42 -4.22 1.21
N ILE A 60 11.84 -3.84 0.07
CA ILE A 60 10.39 -3.87 -0.15
C ILE A 60 9.86 -5.30 -0.12
N THR A 61 10.55 -6.25 -0.78
CA THR A 61 10.14 -7.67 -0.79
C THR A 61 10.07 -8.24 0.63
N ASN A 62 11.12 -8.00 1.42
CA ASN A 62 11.19 -8.47 2.82
C ASN A 62 10.13 -7.80 3.69
N ALA A 63 9.87 -6.50 3.49
CA ALA A 63 8.83 -5.78 4.20
C ALA A 63 7.44 -6.32 3.87
N LEU A 64 7.16 -6.66 2.61
CA LEU A 64 5.90 -7.29 2.18
C LEU A 64 5.72 -8.66 2.83
N VAL A 65 6.72 -9.54 2.76
CA VAL A 65 6.68 -10.86 3.39
C VAL A 65 6.42 -10.74 4.89
N LYS A 66 7.20 -9.91 5.58
CA LYS A 66 7.04 -9.64 7.01
C LYS A 66 5.64 -9.14 7.35
N ARG A 67 5.10 -8.21 6.54
CA ARG A 67 3.77 -7.64 6.78
C ARG A 67 2.66 -8.66 6.58
N PHE A 68 2.69 -9.49 5.53
CA PHE A 68 1.73 -10.59 5.36
C PHE A 68 1.76 -11.58 6.52
N GLN A 69 2.96 -11.95 7.00
CA GLN A 69 3.12 -12.85 8.16
C GLN A 69 2.54 -12.24 9.45
N GLN A 70 2.66 -10.91 9.62
CA GLN A 70 2.10 -10.20 10.77
C GLN A 70 0.59 -10.04 10.69
N ASP A 71 0.07 -9.84 9.48
CA ASP A 71 -1.36 -9.68 9.24
C ASP A 71 -2.14 -10.98 9.45
N GLY A 72 -1.62 -12.10 8.94
CA GLY A 72 -2.13 -13.45 9.18
C GLY A 72 -3.34 -13.87 8.32
N ASN A 73 -3.93 -12.99 7.51
CA ASN A 73 -5.06 -13.34 6.64
C ASN A 73 -4.61 -14.20 5.43
N LEU A 74 -3.40 -13.94 4.91
CA LEU A 74 -2.79 -14.73 3.85
C LEU A 74 -1.47 -15.34 4.34
N GLU A 75 -1.35 -16.66 4.24
CA GLU A 75 -0.13 -17.37 4.55
C GLU A 75 0.91 -17.19 3.43
N VAL A 76 2.13 -16.76 3.78
CA VAL A 76 3.22 -16.65 2.79
C VAL A 76 3.85 -18.04 2.58
N VAL A 77 3.85 -18.49 1.34
CA VAL A 77 4.33 -19.82 0.94
C VAL A 77 5.25 -19.76 -0.28
N GLU A 78 5.89 -20.88 -0.59
CA GLU A 78 6.63 -21.02 -1.86
C GLU A 78 5.66 -21.00 -3.06
N ARG A 79 6.15 -20.54 -4.21
CA ARG A 79 5.36 -20.36 -5.44
C ARG A 79 4.52 -21.59 -5.84
N LYS A 80 5.08 -22.79 -5.66
CA LYS A 80 4.39 -24.04 -6.04
C LYS A 80 3.14 -24.34 -5.19
N ASN A 81 3.07 -23.76 -3.99
CA ASN A 81 2.00 -23.99 -3.02
C ASN A 81 1.02 -22.82 -2.93
N ALA A 82 1.28 -21.72 -3.66
CA ALA A 82 0.51 -20.49 -3.61
C ALA A 82 -0.84 -20.62 -4.33
N ASP A 83 -1.85 -19.95 -3.78
CA ASP A 83 -3.14 -19.74 -4.44
C ASP A 83 -3.12 -18.43 -5.24
N ALA A 84 -2.34 -17.44 -4.77
CA ALA A 84 -2.12 -16.17 -5.47
C ALA A 84 -0.64 -15.79 -5.52
N ILE A 85 -0.27 -15.00 -6.52
CA ILE A 85 1.09 -14.47 -6.74
C ILE A 85 1.01 -12.96 -6.75
N LEU A 86 1.76 -12.33 -5.84
CA LEU A 86 1.94 -10.88 -5.81
C LEU A 86 3.17 -10.52 -6.67
N GLU A 87 2.95 -9.74 -7.71
CA GLU A 87 3.98 -9.15 -8.55
C GLU A 87 4.01 -7.65 -8.30
N THR A 88 5.20 -7.11 -8.02
CA THR A 88 5.39 -5.69 -7.70
C THR A 88 6.54 -5.11 -8.52
N GLU A 89 6.34 -3.93 -9.08
CA GLU A 89 7.33 -3.19 -9.86
C GLU A 89 7.60 -1.85 -9.19
N LEU A 90 8.85 -1.58 -8.80
CA LEU A 90 9.30 -0.27 -8.30
C LEU A 90 9.52 0.65 -9.50
N ILE A 91 8.69 1.71 -9.59
CA ILE A 91 8.69 2.64 -10.74
C ILE A 91 9.27 4.01 -10.42
N LEU A 92 9.32 4.39 -9.13
CA LEU A 92 9.87 5.66 -8.69
C LEU A 92 10.49 5.51 -7.30
N PHE A 93 11.67 6.11 -7.13
CA PHE A 93 12.27 6.44 -5.85
C PHE A 93 12.73 7.88 -5.90
N ASN A 94 12.16 8.74 -5.07
CA ASN A 94 12.42 10.18 -5.08
C ASN A 94 12.75 10.68 -3.68
N GLN A 95 13.58 11.73 -3.63
CA GLN A 95 13.94 12.44 -2.41
C GLN A 95 13.57 13.91 -2.57
N GLU A 96 12.72 14.40 -1.69
CA GLU A 96 12.19 15.77 -1.72
C GLU A 96 12.63 16.52 -0.47
N GLY A 97 13.14 17.74 -0.63
CA GLY A 97 13.40 18.63 0.51
C GLY A 97 12.10 19.17 1.09
N LEU A 98 11.90 18.95 2.40
CA LEU A 98 10.71 19.43 3.12
C LEU A 98 10.97 20.71 3.90
N ARG A 99 12.13 20.82 4.51
CA ARG A 99 12.52 21.94 5.36
C ARG A 99 13.88 22.47 4.96
N PHE A 100 13.98 23.79 4.95
CA PHE A 100 15.20 24.51 4.59
C PHE A 100 15.63 25.40 5.75
N THR A 101 16.97 25.54 5.93
CA THR A 101 17.55 26.54 6.82
C THR A 101 17.39 27.95 6.23
N ASN A 102 17.71 28.96 7.03
CA ASN A 102 17.82 30.36 6.54
C ASN A 102 18.92 30.54 5.48
N LEU A 103 19.80 29.57 5.29
CA LEU A 103 20.88 29.54 4.30
C LEU A 103 20.53 28.64 3.08
N GLU A 104 19.25 28.36 2.87
CA GLU A 104 18.74 27.52 1.77
C GLU A 104 19.28 26.06 1.76
N SER A 105 19.90 25.61 2.84
CA SER A 105 20.30 24.21 2.99
C SER A 105 19.14 23.36 3.47
N VAL A 106 19.00 22.14 2.94
CA VAL A 106 17.90 21.23 3.34
C VAL A 106 18.18 20.65 4.72
N GLU A 107 17.25 20.78 5.65
CA GLU A 107 17.29 20.20 6.99
C GLU A 107 16.53 18.87 7.09
N GLU A 108 15.49 18.72 6.28
CA GLU A 108 14.60 17.55 6.30
C GLU A 108 14.26 17.11 4.90
N TYR A 109 14.36 15.83 4.66
CA TYR A 109 13.97 15.18 3.41
C TYR A 109 12.81 14.22 3.62
N ARG A 110 11.99 14.06 2.57
CA ARG A 110 11.05 12.96 2.40
C ARG A 110 11.55 12.04 1.30
N LEU A 111 11.61 10.74 1.60
CA LEU A 111 11.79 9.69 0.62
C LEU A 111 10.43 9.16 0.22
N VAL A 112 10.16 9.07 -1.09
CA VAL A 112 8.93 8.51 -1.65
C VAL A 112 9.29 7.35 -2.56
N MET A 113 8.65 6.21 -2.32
CA MET A 113 8.71 5.03 -3.18
C MET A 113 7.36 4.81 -3.82
N THR A 114 7.34 4.59 -5.13
CA THR A 114 6.10 4.31 -5.86
C THR A 114 6.23 2.99 -6.61
N VAL A 115 5.21 2.17 -6.51
CA VAL A 115 5.14 0.86 -7.15
C VAL A 115 3.86 0.70 -7.95
N ASN A 116 3.89 -0.18 -8.94
CA ASN A 116 2.72 -0.84 -9.48
C ASN A 116 2.70 -2.26 -8.95
N PHE A 117 1.53 -2.80 -8.63
CA PHE A 117 1.43 -4.20 -8.22
C PHE A 117 0.20 -4.89 -8.80
N LYS A 118 0.32 -6.21 -8.95
CA LYS A 118 -0.75 -7.10 -9.42
C LYS A 118 -0.79 -8.32 -8.52
N LEU A 119 -1.97 -8.68 -8.07
CA LEU A 119 -2.25 -9.96 -7.45
C LEU A 119 -2.91 -10.86 -8.50
N LYS A 120 -2.32 -12.03 -8.78
CA LYS A 120 -2.79 -12.98 -9.78
C LYS A 120 -3.17 -14.30 -9.13
N ASP A 121 -4.23 -14.92 -9.60
CA ASP A 121 -4.52 -16.32 -9.29
C ASP A 121 -3.37 -17.21 -9.81
N ALA A 122 -2.81 -18.04 -8.95
CA ALA A 122 -1.62 -18.84 -9.27
C ALA A 122 -1.88 -19.95 -10.30
N LYS A 123 -3.13 -20.42 -10.41
CA LYS A 123 -3.51 -21.52 -11.30
C LYS A 123 -3.95 -21.03 -12.67
N THR A 124 -4.74 -19.96 -12.71
CA THR A 124 -5.34 -19.45 -13.93
C THR A 124 -4.58 -18.29 -14.55
N GLY A 125 -3.73 -17.61 -13.76
CA GLY A 125 -3.04 -16.38 -14.17
C GLY A 125 -3.96 -15.16 -14.24
N LYS A 126 -5.24 -15.29 -13.87
CA LYS A 126 -6.19 -14.18 -13.88
C LYS A 126 -5.75 -13.11 -12.88
N ILE A 127 -5.82 -11.85 -13.27
CA ILE A 127 -5.59 -10.71 -12.37
C ILE A 127 -6.79 -10.62 -11.42
N LEU A 128 -6.52 -10.71 -10.13
CA LEU A 128 -7.48 -10.56 -9.04
C LEU A 128 -7.56 -9.11 -8.61
N MET A 129 -6.40 -8.44 -8.52
CA MET A 129 -6.29 -7.03 -8.18
C MET A 129 -5.11 -6.41 -8.93
N GLU A 130 -5.24 -5.17 -9.33
CA GLU A 130 -4.18 -4.38 -9.96
C GLU A 130 -4.26 -2.93 -9.48
N GLU A 131 -3.15 -2.41 -9.00
CA GLU A 131 -3.02 -1.01 -8.56
C GLU A 131 -1.79 -0.37 -9.18
N SER A 132 -1.92 0.87 -9.57
CA SER A 132 -0.86 1.67 -10.17
C SER A 132 -0.55 2.90 -9.33
N ASN A 133 0.73 3.32 -9.34
CA ASN A 133 1.22 4.50 -8.60
C ASN A 133 0.94 4.43 -7.09
N PHE A 134 0.99 3.23 -6.51
CA PHE A 134 0.83 3.03 -5.08
C PHE A 134 2.11 3.42 -4.35
N SER A 135 2.03 4.22 -3.27
CA SER A 135 3.22 4.81 -2.67
C SER A 135 3.35 4.60 -1.17
N GLY A 136 4.60 4.63 -0.71
CA GLY A 136 4.99 4.72 0.68
C GLY A 136 6.11 5.76 0.83
N ASP A 137 6.15 6.44 1.96
CA ASP A 137 7.10 7.51 2.23
C ASP A 137 7.65 7.44 3.66
N ALA A 138 8.80 8.07 3.88
CA ALA A 138 9.36 8.35 5.19
C ALA A 138 10.18 9.63 5.16
N GLU A 139 10.22 10.30 6.30
CA GLU A 139 10.97 11.54 6.49
C GLU A 139 12.24 11.28 7.30
N TYR A 140 13.30 12.05 7.04
CA TYR A 140 14.51 12.03 7.81
C TYR A 140 15.20 13.40 7.85
N PHE A 141 15.89 13.68 8.96
CA PHE A 141 16.64 14.90 9.15
C PHE A 141 18.11 14.71 8.77
N VAL A 142 18.72 15.76 8.22
CA VAL A 142 20.14 15.75 7.81
C VAL A 142 21.09 16.01 9.00
N SER A 143 20.58 16.59 10.10
CA SER A 143 21.42 16.96 11.25
C SER A 143 21.81 15.72 12.07
N GLU A 144 23.11 15.62 12.42
CA GLU A 144 23.72 14.47 13.12
C GLU A 144 23.06 14.10 14.46
N VAL A 145 22.39 15.03 15.13
CA VAL A 145 21.78 14.83 16.45
C VAL A 145 20.41 14.14 16.37
N ARG A 146 19.74 14.15 15.20
CA ARG A 146 18.40 13.59 14.99
C ARG A 146 18.31 12.69 13.77
N SER A 147 19.41 12.42 13.09
CA SER A 147 19.39 11.73 11.82
C SER A 147 19.15 10.23 12.01
N ILE A 148 17.95 9.84 11.63
CA ILE A 148 17.79 8.51 11.05
C ILE A 148 18.52 8.62 9.71
N GLY A 149 19.53 7.77 9.47
CA GLY A 149 20.23 7.82 8.19
C GLY A 149 19.25 7.58 7.03
N ARG A 150 19.61 8.05 5.84
CA ARG A 150 18.83 7.83 4.60
C ARG A 150 18.43 6.35 4.41
N GLU A 151 19.31 5.43 4.79
CA GLU A 151 19.05 3.98 4.72
C GLU A 151 17.89 3.55 5.63
N GLU A 152 17.90 4.03 6.87
CA GLU A 152 16.79 3.76 7.80
C GLU A 152 15.47 4.37 7.32
N ALA A 153 15.50 5.58 6.74
CA ALA A 153 14.33 6.21 6.14
C ALA A 153 13.80 5.38 4.95
N ALA A 154 14.70 4.84 4.12
CA ALA A 154 14.32 3.95 3.03
C ALA A 154 13.65 2.65 3.55
N ASN A 155 14.17 2.07 4.64
CA ASN A 155 13.56 0.91 5.28
C ASN A 155 12.16 1.25 5.84
N ARG A 156 11.99 2.38 6.51
CA ARG A 156 10.68 2.85 7.01
C ARG A 156 9.68 3.12 5.88
N ALA A 157 10.13 3.71 4.77
CA ALA A 157 9.30 3.91 3.59
C ALA A 157 8.85 2.56 3.01
N SER A 158 9.75 1.57 2.93
CA SER A 158 9.43 0.19 2.49
C SER A 158 8.42 -0.48 3.42
N GLU A 159 8.57 -0.32 4.74
CA GLU A 159 7.61 -0.87 5.73
C GLU A 159 6.24 -0.18 5.64
N LYS A 160 6.18 1.15 5.44
CA LYS A 160 4.94 1.89 5.24
C LYS A 160 4.25 1.46 3.96
N LEU A 161 5.02 1.36 2.85
CA LEU A 161 4.52 0.86 1.57
C LEU A 161 3.92 -0.54 1.72
N ALA A 162 4.67 -1.48 2.33
CA ALA A 162 4.21 -2.85 2.53
C ALA A 162 2.94 -2.91 3.38
N ARG A 163 2.85 -2.13 4.45
CA ARG A 163 1.66 -2.03 5.29
C ARG A 163 0.45 -1.57 4.50
N ASN A 164 0.60 -0.51 3.72
CA ASN A 164 -0.48 0.05 2.91
C ASN A 164 -0.92 -0.94 1.83
N MET A 165 0.03 -1.62 1.16
CA MET A 165 -0.27 -2.64 0.14
C MET A 165 -1.01 -3.84 0.73
N VAL A 166 -0.53 -4.39 1.84
CA VAL A 166 -1.18 -5.57 2.47
C VAL A 166 -2.56 -5.19 2.97
N ASN A 167 -2.72 -4.04 3.62
CA ASN A 167 -4.04 -3.55 4.03
C ASN A 167 -4.97 -3.43 2.82
N ARG A 168 -4.51 -2.83 1.72
CA ARG A 168 -5.29 -2.70 0.48
C ARG A 168 -5.71 -4.05 -0.10
N ILE A 169 -4.81 -5.04 -0.08
CA ILE A 169 -5.09 -6.39 -0.56
C ILE A 169 -6.09 -7.11 0.34
N VAL A 170 -6.04 -6.89 1.65
CA VAL A 170 -6.83 -7.61 2.65
C VAL A 170 -8.16 -6.91 2.96
N GLU A 171 -8.22 -5.57 2.98
CA GLU A 171 -9.42 -4.79 3.32
C GLU A 171 -10.49 -4.78 2.22
N ASP A 172 -10.14 -5.11 0.99
CA ASP A 172 -11.09 -5.31 -0.10
C ASP A 172 -11.79 -6.70 -0.04
N TRP A 173 -11.73 -7.36 1.14
CA TRP A 173 -12.39 -8.65 1.43
C TRP A 173 -13.79 -8.45 1.98
#